data_09a271d7836c589c3c03f7dc939a13d6
#
_entry.id   09a271d7836c589c3c03f7dc939a13d6
#
_cell.length_a   1.000
_cell.length_b   1.000
_cell.length_c   1.000
_cell.angle_alpha   90.00
_cell.angle_beta   90.00
_cell.angle_gamma   90.00
#
_symmetry.space_group_name_H-M   'P 1'
#
loop_
_entity.id
_entity.type
_entity.pdbx_description
1 polymer ?
#
loop_
_entity_poly.entity_id
_entity_poly.type
_entity_poly.pdbx_seq_one_letter_code
_entity_poly.pdbx_strand_id
1 'polypeptide(L)'
;YWNENDTVLKMEIPTLLEKGQYQGQVMFGHDTLRQNGAEVVAQKWNALTEDGRMFSVLNKGSHGSSEKDGTIGLTLLHSAGYSAADGDFERTLREKRHTVRMEQGERLFSFKVEAGKTEELEAVLDQKAQVYNEEPYAFVFSASGTGKKAGSFMTIDNPAVLVSACKRAESGEGYTIRVFETANKESEGILSIPALGITKKISLKPFELKTLHLDETAGVIADADIFD
;
A
#
# COMPACT_ATOMS: atom_id res chain seq x y z
N TYR A 1 -16.69 -11.19 -18.59
CA TYR A 1 -16.51 -10.23 -19.68
C TYR A 1 -17.47 -9.06 -19.51
N TRP A 2 -16.94 -7.84 -19.45
CA TRP A 2 -17.73 -6.62 -19.24
C TRP A 2 -17.99 -5.91 -20.57
N ASN A 3 -19.23 -5.49 -20.80
CA ASN A 3 -19.67 -4.78 -22.02
C ASN A 3 -20.79 -3.77 -21.73
N GLU A 4 -20.84 -3.23 -20.51
CA GLU A 4 -21.81 -2.22 -20.13
C GLU A 4 -21.19 -0.82 -20.20
N ASN A 5 -22.03 0.18 -20.52
CA ASN A 5 -21.63 1.57 -20.64
C ASN A 5 -22.12 2.39 -19.46
N ASP A 6 -21.34 3.39 -19.04
CA ASP A 6 -21.70 4.38 -18.04
C ASP A 6 -22.19 3.76 -16.71
N THR A 7 -21.53 2.66 -16.31
CA THR A 7 -21.93 1.84 -15.16
C THR A 7 -20.72 1.64 -14.23
N VAL A 8 -20.97 1.65 -12.93
CA VAL A 8 -20.02 1.25 -11.89
C VAL A 8 -20.37 -0.14 -11.39
N LEU A 9 -19.39 -1.05 -11.34
CA LEU A 9 -19.53 -2.34 -10.68
C LEU A 9 -18.82 -2.29 -9.34
N LYS A 10 -19.53 -2.64 -8.29
CA LYS A 10 -18.99 -2.75 -6.92
C LYS A 10 -19.15 -4.17 -6.39
N MET A 11 -18.21 -4.56 -5.53
CA MET A 11 -18.33 -5.72 -4.67
C MET A 11 -18.63 -5.22 -3.25
N GLU A 12 -19.79 -5.57 -2.72
CA GLU A 12 -20.18 -5.21 -1.36
C GLU A 12 -19.84 -6.32 -0.38
N ILE A 13 -19.20 -5.94 0.72
CA ILE A 13 -18.77 -6.83 1.79
C ILE A 13 -19.43 -6.34 3.07
N PRO A 14 -20.58 -6.89 3.46
CA PRO A 14 -21.19 -6.57 4.75
C PRO A 14 -20.36 -7.15 5.89
N THR A 15 -20.18 -6.36 6.93
CA THR A 15 -19.46 -6.76 8.14
C THR A 15 -20.39 -6.69 9.34
N LEU A 16 -19.91 -7.15 10.51
CA LEU A 16 -20.60 -6.99 11.79
C LEU A 16 -20.16 -5.72 12.54
N LEU A 17 -19.39 -4.84 11.90
CA LEU A 17 -18.83 -3.61 12.47
C LEU A 17 -19.63 -2.39 11.99
N GLU A 18 -20.92 -2.33 12.36
CA GLU A 18 -21.86 -1.34 11.84
C GLU A 18 -21.54 0.11 12.26
N LYS A 19 -20.86 0.28 13.40
CA LYS A 19 -20.45 1.57 13.94
C LYS A 19 -18.93 1.76 13.87
N GLY A 20 -18.28 0.93 13.11
CA GLY A 20 -16.84 0.93 12.98
C GLY A 20 -16.30 2.22 12.33
N GLN A 21 -15.09 2.59 12.68
CA GLN A 21 -14.36 3.64 11.99
C GLN A 21 -13.78 3.09 10.70
N TYR A 22 -14.10 3.70 9.57
CA TYR A 22 -13.55 3.34 8.27
C TYR A 22 -12.23 4.03 8.04
N GLN A 23 -11.22 3.26 7.68
CA GLN A 23 -9.85 3.71 7.45
C GLN A 23 -9.32 3.14 6.14
N GLY A 24 -8.32 3.80 5.57
CA GLY A 24 -7.64 3.31 4.38
C GLY A 24 -6.21 3.81 4.29
N GLN A 25 -5.37 3.01 3.63
CA GLN A 25 -3.98 3.37 3.40
C GLN A 25 -3.85 4.58 2.49
N VAL A 26 -3.05 5.54 2.93
CA VAL A 26 -2.60 6.70 2.16
C VAL A 26 -1.08 6.67 1.99
N MET A 27 -0.49 7.71 1.42
CA MET A 27 0.96 7.81 1.29
C MET A 27 1.62 7.86 2.67
N PHE A 28 2.47 6.87 2.96
CA PHE A 28 3.21 6.73 4.22
C PHE A 28 2.36 6.68 5.49
N GLY A 29 1.18 6.09 5.43
CA GLY A 29 0.32 5.93 6.59
C GLY A 29 -1.10 5.56 6.23
N HIS A 30 -2.03 5.84 7.13
CA HIS A 30 -3.46 5.65 6.90
C HIS A 30 -4.26 6.84 7.42
N ASP A 31 -5.48 6.98 6.94
CA ASP A 31 -6.38 8.06 7.33
C ASP A 31 -7.81 7.53 7.52
N THR A 32 -8.61 8.30 8.27
CA THR A 32 -10.04 8.06 8.42
C THR A 32 -10.76 8.53 7.15
N LEU A 33 -11.52 7.63 6.56
CA LEU A 33 -12.25 7.84 5.33
C LEU A 33 -13.73 8.18 5.60
N ARG A 34 -14.41 8.79 4.64
CA ARG A 34 -15.84 9.09 4.73
C ARG A 34 -16.69 7.82 4.78
N GLN A 35 -17.74 7.85 5.62
CA GLN A 35 -18.62 6.72 5.90
C GLN A 35 -20.09 7.02 5.57
N ASN A 36 -20.34 7.64 4.43
CA ASN A 36 -21.68 8.06 4.00
C ASN A 36 -22.11 7.42 2.68
N GLY A 37 -21.42 6.35 2.26
CA GLY A 37 -21.64 5.70 0.97
C GLY A 37 -21.00 6.41 -0.22
N ALA A 38 -20.39 7.58 -0.02
CA ALA A 38 -19.65 8.26 -1.08
C ALA A 38 -18.35 7.55 -1.38
N GLU A 39 -17.93 7.64 -2.63
CA GLU A 39 -16.67 7.07 -3.11
C GLU A 39 -15.48 7.77 -2.44
N VAL A 40 -14.52 6.97 -2.00
CA VAL A 40 -13.24 7.39 -1.43
C VAL A 40 -12.12 6.56 -2.04
N VAL A 41 -10.90 7.03 -1.90
CA VAL A 41 -9.71 6.36 -2.45
C VAL A 41 -8.80 5.94 -1.32
N ALA A 42 -8.30 4.71 -1.39
CA ALA A 42 -7.21 4.20 -0.57
C ALA A 42 -6.21 3.44 -1.44
N GLN A 43 -4.99 3.23 -0.95
CA GLN A 43 -3.96 2.55 -1.73
C GLN A 43 -4.16 1.03 -1.73
N LYS A 44 -3.52 0.32 -0.81
CA LYS A 44 -3.44 -1.15 -0.84
C LYS A 44 -4.43 -1.83 0.10
N TRP A 45 -5.05 -1.10 1.03
CA TRP A 45 -6.01 -1.66 1.96
C TRP A 45 -7.02 -0.65 2.49
N ASN A 46 -8.17 -1.18 2.89
CA ASN A 46 -9.22 -0.50 3.63
C ASN A 46 -9.59 -1.34 4.85
N ALA A 47 -10.03 -0.72 5.94
CA ALA A 47 -10.42 -1.42 7.15
C ALA A 47 -11.57 -0.73 7.90
N LEU A 48 -12.39 -1.52 8.57
CA LEU A 48 -13.32 -1.09 9.61
C LEU A 48 -12.81 -1.54 10.97
N THR A 49 -12.82 -0.64 11.94
CA THR A 49 -12.41 -0.93 13.32
C THR A 49 -13.51 -0.57 14.30
N GLU A 50 -13.88 -1.49 15.18
CA GLU A 50 -14.91 -1.29 16.21
C GLU A 50 -14.59 -2.16 17.43
N ASP A 51 -14.63 -1.59 18.62
CA ASP A 51 -14.45 -2.29 19.89
C ASP A 51 -13.23 -3.21 19.94
N GLY A 52 -12.09 -2.73 19.44
CA GLY A 52 -10.84 -3.50 19.40
C GLY A 52 -10.79 -4.62 18.35
N ARG A 53 -11.79 -4.70 17.47
CA ARG A 53 -11.84 -5.64 16.35
C ARG A 53 -11.61 -4.88 15.04
N MET A 54 -10.94 -5.52 14.12
CA MET A 54 -10.68 -5.00 12.78
C MET A 54 -11.10 -6.02 11.72
N PHE A 55 -11.74 -5.52 10.68
CA PHE A 55 -11.96 -6.22 9.43
C PHE A 55 -11.32 -5.42 8.31
N SER A 56 -10.40 -6.00 7.58
CA SER A 56 -9.66 -5.32 6.52
C SER A 56 -9.72 -6.06 5.20
N VAL A 57 -9.69 -5.30 4.12
CA VAL A 57 -9.62 -5.79 2.75
C VAL A 57 -8.36 -5.25 2.11
N LEU A 58 -7.47 -6.15 1.71
CA LEU A 58 -6.29 -5.83 0.94
C LEU A 58 -6.67 -5.96 -0.53
N ASN A 59 -6.49 -4.89 -1.29
CA ASN A 59 -6.76 -4.87 -2.72
C ASN A 59 -5.48 -5.05 -3.55
N LYS A 60 -5.66 -5.37 -4.82
CA LYS A 60 -4.56 -5.45 -5.80
C LYS A 60 -4.95 -4.62 -7.02
N GLY A 61 -4.79 -3.29 -6.91
CA GLY A 61 -5.04 -2.34 -8.00
C GLY A 61 -6.47 -1.77 -8.06
N SER A 62 -7.37 -2.09 -7.10
CA SER A 62 -8.70 -1.49 -7.00
C SER A 62 -8.71 -0.47 -5.86
N HIS A 63 -8.54 0.81 -6.19
CA HIS A 63 -8.32 1.88 -5.19
C HIS A 63 -9.59 2.58 -4.74
N GLY A 64 -10.68 2.49 -5.51
CA GLY A 64 -11.97 3.09 -5.18
C GLY A 64 -12.74 2.23 -4.18
N SER A 65 -13.33 2.87 -3.19
CA SER A 65 -14.17 2.18 -2.21
C SER A 65 -15.21 3.11 -1.61
N SER A 66 -16.19 2.55 -0.94
CA SER A 66 -17.16 3.28 -0.11
C SER A 66 -17.49 2.48 1.13
N GLU A 67 -17.97 3.15 2.15
CA GLU A 67 -18.49 2.48 3.34
C GLU A 67 -19.80 3.12 3.74
N LYS A 68 -20.75 2.28 4.12
CA LYS A 68 -22.02 2.70 4.73
C LYS A 68 -22.59 1.58 5.60
N ASP A 69 -22.97 1.92 6.81
CA ASP A 69 -23.66 1.04 7.77
C ASP A 69 -22.94 -0.32 7.94
N GLY A 70 -21.60 -0.31 8.07
CA GLY A 70 -20.78 -1.53 8.22
C GLY A 70 -20.55 -2.32 6.94
N THR A 71 -20.94 -1.80 5.78
CA THR A 71 -20.73 -2.43 4.48
C THR A 71 -19.64 -1.72 3.70
N ILE A 72 -18.55 -2.43 3.39
CA ILE A 72 -17.47 -1.95 2.51
C ILE A 72 -17.83 -2.27 1.07
N GLY A 73 -17.97 -1.26 0.22
CA GLY A 73 -18.15 -1.40 -1.22
C GLY A 73 -16.85 -1.13 -1.97
N LEU A 74 -16.26 -2.14 -2.60
CA LEU A 74 -15.05 -1.97 -3.42
C LEU A 74 -15.44 -1.70 -4.87
N THR A 75 -14.92 -0.64 -5.46
CA THR A 75 -15.14 -0.32 -6.86
C THR A 75 -14.26 -1.20 -7.73
N LEU A 76 -14.86 -2.12 -8.44
CA LEU A 76 -14.17 -3.06 -9.32
C LEU A 76 -13.85 -2.42 -10.66
N LEU A 77 -14.82 -1.74 -11.26
CA LEU A 77 -14.66 -1.04 -12.52
C LEU A 77 -15.66 0.11 -12.68
N HIS A 78 -15.31 1.03 -13.56
CA HIS A 78 -16.13 2.19 -13.90
C HIS A 78 -16.07 2.43 -15.42
N SER A 79 -17.09 1.97 -16.14
CA SER A 79 -17.15 2.03 -17.61
C SER A 79 -17.62 3.38 -18.16
N ALA A 80 -17.07 4.47 -17.65
CA ALA A 80 -17.34 5.81 -18.12
C ALA A 80 -16.81 6.08 -19.53
N GLY A 81 -17.33 7.10 -20.19
CA GLY A 81 -16.75 7.61 -21.42
C GLY A 81 -15.35 8.16 -21.20
N TYR A 82 -14.45 7.85 -22.12
CA TYR A 82 -13.10 8.37 -22.11
C TYR A 82 -13.12 9.83 -22.58
N SER A 83 -13.40 10.74 -21.71
CA SER A 83 -13.03 12.16 -21.75
C SER A 83 -13.62 12.90 -20.59
N ALA A 84 -12.89 13.65 -19.91
CA ALA A 84 -13.42 14.82 -19.24
C ALA A 84 -12.54 15.96 -19.69
N ALA A 85 -13.03 16.80 -20.55
CA ALA A 85 -12.44 18.10 -20.68
C ALA A 85 -12.85 18.89 -19.44
N ASP A 86 -11.90 19.57 -18.81
CA ASP A 86 -12.12 20.45 -17.70
C ASP A 86 -13.32 21.38 -17.94
N GLY A 87 -14.34 21.26 -17.10
CA GLY A 87 -15.50 22.14 -17.08
C GLY A 87 -16.45 22.08 -18.28
N ASP A 88 -16.20 21.27 -19.29
CA ASP A 88 -16.98 21.24 -20.53
C ASP A 88 -17.84 19.97 -20.67
N PHE A 89 -18.33 19.46 -19.55
CA PHE A 89 -19.15 18.26 -19.48
C PHE A 89 -20.39 18.36 -20.37
N GLU A 90 -21.07 19.51 -20.39
CA GLU A 90 -22.23 19.72 -21.25
C GLU A 90 -21.89 19.72 -22.75
N ARG A 91 -20.72 20.23 -23.14
CA ARG A 91 -20.31 20.26 -24.53
C ARG A 91 -20.00 18.85 -25.04
N THR A 92 -19.32 18.03 -24.26
CA THR A 92 -19.01 16.63 -24.60
C THR A 92 -20.29 15.82 -24.82
N LEU A 93 -21.33 16.02 -24.00
CA LEU A 93 -22.63 15.39 -24.15
C LEU A 93 -23.40 15.91 -25.39
N ARG A 94 -23.30 17.20 -25.72
CA ARG A 94 -24.01 17.81 -26.85
C ARG A 94 -23.48 17.38 -28.21
N GLU A 95 -22.20 17.10 -28.32
CA GLU A 95 -21.57 16.76 -29.60
C GLU A 95 -21.92 15.34 -30.10
N LYS A 96 -22.67 14.53 -29.36
CA LYS A 96 -23.06 13.15 -29.70
C LYS A 96 -21.93 12.30 -30.28
N ARG A 97 -20.71 12.58 -29.88
CA ARG A 97 -19.55 11.82 -30.33
C ARG A 97 -19.60 10.40 -29.81
N HIS A 98 -19.24 9.46 -30.64
CA HIS A 98 -18.92 8.13 -30.18
C HIS A 98 -17.69 8.21 -29.25
N THR A 99 -17.92 8.00 -27.97
CA THR A 99 -16.86 7.99 -26.95
C THR A 99 -16.57 6.55 -26.57
N VAL A 100 -15.32 6.16 -26.69
CA VAL A 100 -14.86 4.84 -26.22
C VAL A 100 -15.09 4.75 -24.71
N ARG A 101 -15.64 3.64 -24.27
CA ARG A 101 -15.84 3.36 -22.85
C ARG A 101 -14.63 2.68 -22.27
N MET A 102 -14.27 3.10 -21.04
CA MET A 102 -13.16 2.51 -20.31
C MET A 102 -13.53 1.13 -19.75
N GLU A 103 -12.54 0.37 -19.35
CA GLU A 103 -12.63 -0.87 -18.59
C GLU A 103 -13.53 -1.96 -19.21
N GLN A 104 -13.66 -1.97 -20.52
CA GLN A 104 -14.36 -3.05 -21.24
C GLN A 104 -13.51 -4.33 -21.33
N GLY A 105 -14.16 -5.47 -21.53
CA GLY A 105 -13.51 -6.76 -21.78
C GLY A 105 -13.35 -7.62 -20.53
N GLU A 106 -12.37 -8.52 -20.55
CA GLU A 106 -12.07 -9.39 -19.43
C GLU A 106 -11.28 -8.66 -18.35
N ARG A 107 -11.67 -8.86 -17.09
CA ARG A 107 -11.01 -8.33 -15.90
C ARG A 107 -10.92 -9.41 -14.84
N LEU A 108 -9.78 -9.43 -14.16
CA LEU A 108 -9.55 -10.26 -12.98
C LEU A 108 -9.32 -9.35 -11.78
N PHE A 109 -10.10 -9.56 -10.73
CA PHE A 109 -9.94 -8.83 -9.47
C PHE A 109 -9.47 -9.80 -8.39
N SER A 110 -8.57 -9.36 -7.55
CA SER A 110 -8.02 -10.15 -6.47
C SER A 110 -8.00 -9.35 -5.18
N PHE A 111 -8.52 -9.95 -4.13
CA PHE A 111 -8.61 -9.36 -2.79
C PHE A 111 -8.20 -10.37 -1.75
N LYS A 112 -7.67 -9.89 -0.64
CA LYS A 112 -7.40 -10.67 0.55
C LYS A 112 -8.13 -10.04 1.72
N VAL A 113 -8.81 -10.85 2.52
CA VAL A 113 -9.52 -10.41 3.71
C VAL A 113 -8.74 -10.84 4.95
N GLU A 114 -8.60 -9.91 5.89
CA GLU A 114 -8.02 -10.18 7.21
C GLU A 114 -9.02 -9.70 8.28
N ALA A 115 -9.18 -10.50 9.32
CA ALA A 115 -10.03 -10.16 10.45
C ALA A 115 -9.36 -10.59 11.76
N GLY A 116 -9.45 -9.76 12.80
CA GLY A 116 -8.80 -10.04 14.08
C GLY A 116 -8.89 -8.87 15.05
N LYS A 117 -8.00 -8.86 16.04
CA LYS A 117 -7.88 -7.74 16.95
C LYS A 117 -7.18 -6.57 16.27
N THR A 118 -7.69 -5.35 16.50
CA THR A 118 -7.10 -4.11 15.93
C THR A 118 -5.62 -4.01 16.26
N GLU A 119 -5.23 -4.21 17.51
CA GLU A 119 -3.85 -4.11 17.99
C GLU A 119 -2.89 -5.06 17.25
N GLU A 120 -3.35 -6.28 16.95
CA GLU A 120 -2.54 -7.30 16.26
C GLU A 120 -2.42 -7.03 14.76
N LEU A 121 -3.51 -6.55 14.13
CA LEU A 121 -3.54 -6.33 12.67
C LEU A 121 -2.90 -5.00 12.26
N GLU A 122 -3.17 -3.92 12.99
CA GLU A 122 -2.68 -2.58 12.68
C GLU A 122 -1.15 -2.55 12.51
N ALA A 123 -0.41 -3.26 13.37
CA ALA A 123 1.04 -3.32 13.32
C ALA A 123 1.62 -4.03 12.08
N VAL A 124 0.82 -4.87 11.41
CA VAL A 124 1.29 -5.73 10.30
C VAL A 124 0.51 -5.53 9.00
N LEU A 125 -0.53 -4.69 8.99
CA LEU A 125 -1.45 -4.58 7.86
C LEU A 125 -0.75 -4.02 6.61
N ASP A 126 0.06 -2.98 6.77
CA ASP A 126 0.84 -2.41 5.68
C ASP A 126 1.86 -3.40 5.11
N GLN A 127 2.56 -4.14 5.98
CA GLN A 127 3.49 -5.19 5.55
C GLN A 127 2.76 -6.29 4.75
N LYS A 128 1.61 -6.76 5.24
CA LYS A 128 0.79 -7.76 4.54
C LYS A 128 0.29 -7.25 3.21
N ALA A 129 -0.16 -5.99 3.15
CA ALA A 129 -0.62 -5.34 1.94
C ALA A 129 0.50 -5.15 0.91
N GLN A 130 1.71 -4.80 1.37
CA GLN A 130 2.89 -4.71 0.51
C GLN A 130 3.24 -6.07 -0.07
N VAL A 131 3.37 -7.10 0.75
CA VAL A 131 3.67 -8.49 0.31
C VAL A 131 2.60 -9.01 -0.68
N TYR A 132 1.33 -8.66 -0.46
CA TYR A 132 0.25 -9.07 -1.36
C TYR A 132 0.32 -8.37 -2.73
N ASN A 133 0.82 -7.14 -2.80
CA ASN A 133 0.93 -6.36 -4.02
C ASN A 133 2.26 -6.54 -4.76
N GLU A 134 3.32 -6.93 -4.07
CA GLU A 134 4.66 -7.11 -4.64
C GLU A 134 4.95 -8.59 -4.89
N GLU A 135 4.88 -9.00 -6.15
CA GLU A 135 5.16 -10.38 -6.52
C GLU A 135 6.68 -10.66 -6.55
N PRO A 136 7.11 -11.81 -6.00
CA PRO A 136 8.52 -12.18 -6.07
C PRO A 136 8.94 -12.50 -7.50
N TYR A 137 10.14 -12.09 -7.87
CA TYR A 137 10.75 -12.48 -9.13
C TYR A 137 11.37 -13.86 -9.01
N ALA A 138 11.12 -14.72 -10.01
CA ALA A 138 11.72 -16.04 -10.12
C ALA A 138 12.65 -16.12 -11.34
N PHE A 139 13.89 -16.54 -11.11
CA PHE A 139 14.88 -16.76 -12.14
C PHE A 139 15.37 -18.21 -12.10
N VAL A 140 15.50 -18.82 -13.28
CA VAL A 140 16.12 -20.13 -13.42
C VAL A 140 17.53 -19.95 -13.94
N PHE A 141 18.52 -20.46 -13.22
CA PHE A 141 19.92 -20.42 -13.63
C PHE A 141 20.64 -21.70 -13.13
N SER A 142 21.72 -22.05 -13.84
CA SER A 142 22.59 -23.16 -13.41
C SER A 142 23.54 -22.65 -12.33
N ALA A 143 23.22 -22.97 -11.09
CA ALA A 143 24.03 -22.56 -9.96
C ALA A 143 25.24 -23.49 -9.78
N SER A 144 26.40 -22.90 -9.47
CA SER A 144 27.60 -23.62 -9.02
C SER A 144 28.14 -22.96 -7.74
N GLY A 145 28.73 -23.74 -6.86
CA GLY A 145 29.31 -23.26 -5.63
C GLY A 145 28.59 -23.73 -4.35
N THR A 146 29.11 -23.25 -3.21
CA THR A 146 28.68 -23.65 -1.86
C THR A 146 28.04 -22.53 -1.07
N GLY A 147 27.50 -21.50 -1.75
CA GLY A 147 26.87 -20.35 -1.12
C GLY A 147 25.62 -20.68 -0.30
N LYS A 148 25.16 -19.74 0.51
CA LYS A 148 23.91 -19.88 1.27
C LYS A 148 22.72 -19.98 0.32
N LYS A 149 21.80 -20.91 0.60
CA LYS A 149 20.58 -21.11 -0.21
C LYS A 149 19.50 -20.05 0.00
N ALA A 150 19.56 -19.33 1.12
CA ALA A 150 18.63 -18.27 1.46
C ALA A 150 19.32 -17.20 2.33
N GLY A 151 18.85 -15.98 2.25
CA GLY A 151 19.33 -14.87 3.06
C GLY A 151 18.48 -13.62 2.79
N SER A 152 18.61 -12.63 3.68
CA SER A 152 18.05 -11.30 3.50
C SER A 152 19.17 -10.31 3.27
N PHE A 153 18.98 -9.40 2.33
CA PHE A 153 19.89 -8.25 2.16
C PHE A 153 19.76 -7.31 3.36
N MET A 154 18.51 -7.02 3.74
CA MET A 154 18.17 -6.11 4.84
C MET A 154 17.00 -6.69 5.63
N THR A 155 17.00 -6.48 6.95
CA THR A 155 15.88 -6.81 7.82
C THR A 155 15.61 -5.68 8.80
N ILE A 156 14.34 -5.50 9.18
CA ILE A 156 13.89 -4.67 10.29
C ILE A 156 13.06 -5.56 11.20
N ASP A 157 13.33 -5.57 12.49
CA ASP A 157 12.68 -6.47 13.45
C ASP A 157 11.31 -5.97 13.94
N ASN A 158 10.90 -4.75 13.56
CA ASN A 158 9.59 -4.19 13.85
C ASN A 158 8.71 -4.18 12.58
N PRO A 159 7.59 -4.94 12.52
CA PRO A 159 6.75 -5.02 11.34
C PRO A 159 5.98 -3.72 11.02
N ALA A 160 5.85 -2.78 11.97
CA ALA A 160 5.29 -1.46 11.74
C ALA A 160 6.28 -0.47 11.11
N VAL A 161 7.53 -0.89 10.87
CA VAL A 161 8.55 -0.08 10.21
C VAL A 161 8.90 -0.71 8.88
N LEU A 162 8.54 -0.05 7.79
CA LEU A 162 8.75 -0.54 6.43
C LEU A 162 9.82 0.24 5.69
N VAL A 163 10.44 -0.42 4.72
CA VAL A 163 11.36 0.21 3.76
C VAL A 163 10.56 0.67 2.56
N SER A 164 10.61 1.97 2.25
CA SER A 164 9.98 2.53 1.06
C SER A 164 10.94 2.66 -0.12
N ALA A 165 12.23 2.78 0.13
CA ALA A 165 13.24 2.85 -0.92
C ALA A 165 14.60 2.36 -0.41
N CYS A 166 15.34 1.72 -1.30
CA CYS A 166 16.77 1.45 -1.15
C CYS A 166 17.41 1.65 -2.53
N LYS A 167 18.21 2.67 -2.68
CA LYS A 167 18.82 3.07 -3.96
C LYS A 167 20.24 3.59 -3.77
N ARG A 168 21.01 3.71 -4.84
CA ARG A 168 22.27 4.46 -4.81
C ARG A 168 21.99 5.90 -4.36
N ALA A 169 22.87 6.45 -3.52
CA ALA A 169 22.79 7.85 -3.12
C ALA A 169 23.03 8.78 -4.32
N GLU A 170 22.40 9.96 -4.32
CA GLU A 170 22.57 10.94 -5.40
C GLU A 170 24.02 11.44 -5.52
N SER A 171 24.78 11.44 -4.42
CA SER A 171 26.22 11.71 -4.41
C SER A 171 27.04 10.70 -5.23
N GLY A 172 26.48 9.51 -5.54
CA GLY A 172 27.16 8.38 -6.14
C GLY A 172 27.94 7.49 -5.17
N GLU A 173 28.02 7.87 -3.91
CA GLU A 173 28.70 7.11 -2.84
C GLU A 173 27.67 6.52 -1.88
N GLY A 174 27.74 5.20 -1.61
CA GLY A 174 26.83 4.51 -0.71
C GLY A 174 25.39 4.35 -1.22
N TYR A 175 24.47 4.14 -0.28
CA TYR A 175 23.05 3.92 -0.57
C TYR A 175 22.17 4.76 0.33
N THR A 176 21.09 5.28 -0.24
CA THR A 176 19.98 5.90 0.49
C THR A 176 18.95 4.84 0.84
N ILE A 177 18.61 4.72 2.12
CA ILE A 177 17.56 3.84 2.62
C ILE A 177 16.47 4.73 3.23
N ARG A 178 15.23 4.57 2.79
CA ARG A 178 14.08 5.28 3.37
C ARG A 178 13.20 4.30 4.11
N VAL A 179 12.93 4.59 5.37
CA VAL A 179 12.06 3.82 6.25
C VAL A 179 10.91 4.70 6.74
N PHE A 180 9.75 4.12 7.00
CA PHE A 180 8.60 4.84 7.52
C PHE A 180 7.81 4.00 8.52
N GLU A 181 7.15 4.68 9.45
CA GLU A 181 6.29 4.10 10.46
C GLU A 181 4.84 4.02 9.94
N THR A 182 4.14 2.90 10.18
CA THR A 182 2.84 2.62 9.57
C THR A 182 1.67 2.53 10.55
N ALA A 183 1.92 2.37 11.84
CA ALA A 183 0.89 2.08 12.85
C ALA A 183 0.45 3.30 13.68
N ASN A 184 0.84 4.52 13.27
CA ASN A 184 0.51 5.77 13.96
C ASN A 184 0.96 5.82 15.43
N LYS A 185 2.13 5.29 15.73
CA LYS A 185 2.70 5.30 17.11
C LYS A 185 4.22 5.44 17.08
N GLU A 186 4.77 5.91 18.20
CA GLU A 186 6.23 5.86 18.36
C GLU A 186 6.72 4.42 18.23
N SER A 187 7.64 4.20 17.32
CA SER A 187 8.15 2.88 16.97
C SER A 187 9.66 2.84 16.98
N GLU A 188 10.21 1.77 17.51
CA GLU A 188 11.63 1.48 17.43
C GLU A 188 11.87 0.17 16.69
N GLY A 189 12.99 0.05 16.00
CA GLY A 189 13.38 -1.18 15.33
C GLY A 189 14.89 -1.25 15.14
N ILE A 190 15.39 -2.45 14.88
CA ILE A 190 16.79 -2.69 14.51
C ILE A 190 16.84 -3.01 13.03
N LEU A 191 17.41 -2.09 12.26
CA LEU A 191 17.76 -2.34 10.87
C LEU A 191 19.07 -3.09 10.83
N SER A 192 19.13 -4.21 10.12
CA SER A 192 20.30 -5.06 9.98
C SER A 192 20.62 -5.34 8.52
N ILE A 193 21.89 -5.27 8.14
CA ILE A 193 22.43 -5.69 6.85
C ILE A 193 23.42 -6.82 7.08
N PRO A 194 22.95 -8.08 7.10
CA PRO A 194 23.74 -9.22 7.54
C PRO A 194 25.02 -9.45 6.72
N ALA A 195 24.98 -9.16 5.42
CA ALA A 195 26.13 -9.32 4.53
C ALA A 195 27.31 -8.41 4.87
N LEU A 196 27.02 -7.25 5.48
CA LEU A 196 28.03 -6.27 5.91
C LEU A 196 28.30 -6.31 7.42
N GLY A 197 27.54 -7.09 8.18
CA GLY A 197 27.63 -7.12 9.65
C GLY A 197 27.18 -5.83 10.33
N ILE A 198 26.38 -5.01 9.64
CA ILE A 198 25.96 -3.69 10.10
C ILE A 198 24.57 -3.79 10.75
N THR A 199 24.40 -3.10 11.88
CA THR A 199 23.12 -2.90 12.55
C THR A 199 22.97 -1.44 12.97
N LYS A 200 21.73 -0.92 12.90
CA LYS A 200 21.38 0.41 13.40
C LYS A 200 20.03 0.36 14.13
N LYS A 201 20.01 0.85 15.36
CA LYS A 201 18.74 1.14 16.02
C LYS A 201 18.14 2.39 15.38
N ILE A 202 16.88 2.29 14.99
CA ILE A 202 16.07 3.38 14.43
C ILE A 202 14.88 3.64 15.35
N SER A 203 14.56 4.92 15.53
CA SER A 203 13.37 5.37 16.25
C SER A 203 12.59 6.31 15.35
N LEU A 204 11.28 6.11 15.26
CA LEU A 204 10.38 6.89 14.41
C LEU A 204 9.20 7.39 15.24
N LYS A 205 8.75 8.59 14.90
CA LYS A 205 7.48 9.16 15.37
C LYS A 205 6.32 8.54 14.57
N PRO A 206 5.06 8.73 15.01
CA PRO A 206 3.90 8.35 14.24
C PRO A 206 3.97 8.86 12.79
N PHE A 207 3.87 7.94 11.81
CA PHE A 207 3.93 8.21 10.36
C PHE A 207 5.19 8.94 9.90
N GLU A 208 6.29 8.88 10.66
CA GLU A 208 7.54 9.49 10.24
C GLU A 208 8.17 8.73 9.07
N LEU A 209 8.55 9.47 8.04
CA LEU A 209 9.45 9.04 6.99
C LEU A 209 10.87 9.49 7.34
N LYS A 210 11.80 8.56 7.45
CA LYS A 210 13.20 8.83 7.78
C LYS A 210 14.12 8.36 6.67
N THR A 211 15.07 9.21 6.31
CA THR A 211 16.14 8.87 5.36
C THR A 211 17.42 8.50 6.11
N LEU A 212 18.06 7.44 5.66
CA LEU A 212 19.32 6.93 6.17
C LEU A 212 20.30 6.80 5.01
N HIS A 213 21.56 7.11 5.27
CA HIS A 213 22.67 6.87 4.35
C HIS A 213 23.49 5.67 4.83
N LEU A 214 23.68 4.68 3.98
CA LEU A 214 24.57 3.55 4.19
C LEU A 214 25.88 3.80 3.46
N ASP A 215 26.95 3.99 4.23
CA ASP A 215 28.32 3.92 3.72
C ASP A 215 28.85 2.48 3.88
N GLU A 216 28.89 1.75 2.78
CA GLU A 216 29.32 0.36 2.75
C GLU A 216 30.83 0.20 2.99
N THR A 217 31.62 1.23 2.68
CA THR A 217 33.08 1.24 2.86
C THR A 217 33.45 1.50 4.33
N ALA A 218 32.80 2.46 4.94
CA ALA A 218 32.98 2.75 6.37
C ALA A 218 32.23 1.77 7.27
N GLY A 219 31.27 1.02 6.74
CA GLY A 219 30.44 0.09 7.51
C GLY A 219 29.46 0.79 8.46
N VAL A 220 28.91 1.93 8.07
CA VAL A 220 28.08 2.79 8.92
C VAL A 220 26.76 3.13 8.25
N ILE A 221 25.69 3.20 9.06
CA ILE A 221 24.41 3.79 8.67
C ILE A 221 24.21 5.05 9.52
N ALA A 222 24.08 6.21 8.86
CA ALA A 222 23.81 7.49 9.47
C ALA A 222 22.41 8.01 9.12
N ASP A 223 21.87 8.92 9.92
CA ASP A 223 20.68 9.67 9.53
C ASP A 223 21.07 10.68 8.44
N ALA A 224 20.23 10.89 7.46
CA ALA A 224 20.49 11.70 6.29
C ALA A 224 19.33 12.63 5.95
N ASP A 225 19.56 13.59 5.09
CA ASP A 225 18.51 14.47 4.57
C ASP A 225 17.64 13.72 3.55
N ILE A 226 16.43 14.22 3.33
CA ILE A 226 15.49 13.65 2.36
C ILE A 226 16.00 13.75 0.91
N PHE A 227 16.94 14.64 0.67
CA PHE A 227 17.55 14.89 -0.65
C PHE A 227 18.84 14.08 -0.90
N ASP A 228 19.24 13.23 0.02
CA ASP A 228 20.38 12.32 -0.13
C ASP A 228 20.12 11.18 -1.10
#